data_57c0710158050b685c78b41200f6d66c
#
_entry.id   57c0710158050b685c78b41200f6d66c
#
_cell.length_a   1.000
_cell.length_b   1.000
_cell.length_c   1.000
_cell.angle_alpha   90.00
_cell.angle_beta   90.00
_cell.angle_gamma   90.00
#
_symmetry.space_group_name_H-M   'P 1'
#
loop_
_entity.id
_entity.type
_entity.pdbx_description
1 polymer ?
#
loop_
_entity_poly.entity_id
_entity_poly.type
_entity_poly.pdbx_seq_one_letter_code
_entity_poly.pdbx_strand_id
1 'polypeptide(L)'
;KWEKSKDYNIAADLGLWGNRIGVTFEHYWRYRTNMITSAPTYLYPPSTGTNGVVPEMNFGKVKTWGWDLTLTHKNTIRKVRYDVALTLSKVNDRVLDYGDESTVTPSLRRKGGKYMVWKVYEADGLFQSYEEIMSAPDHDGNGNASIAPGDIRYKDQDGDGSITENDQIYVKNSSYPDMAFSIKLGLQYKG
;
A
#
# COMPACT_ATOMS: atom_id res chain seq x y z
N LYS A 1 21.13 -14.36 -4.11
CA LYS A 1 21.67 -13.21 -3.33
C LYS A 1 20.73 -12.92 -2.16
N TRP A 2 21.25 -12.30 -1.09
CA TRP A 2 20.41 -11.86 0.03
C TRP A 2 19.74 -10.54 -0.29
N GLU A 3 18.54 -10.33 0.25
CA GLU A 3 17.90 -9.02 0.29
C GLU A 3 18.81 -8.04 1.06
N LYS A 4 18.86 -6.80 0.62
CA LYS A 4 19.64 -5.74 1.26
C LYS A 4 18.74 -4.56 1.61
N SER A 5 18.92 -4.01 2.81
CA SER A 5 18.33 -2.74 3.23
C SER A 5 19.43 -1.70 3.45
N LYS A 6 19.15 -0.48 3.01
CA LYS A 6 19.92 0.72 3.35
C LYS A 6 18.97 1.71 3.99
N ASP A 7 19.25 2.03 5.25
CA ASP A 7 18.42 2.91 6.05
C ASP A 7 19.19 4.21 6.35
N TYR A 8 18.51 5.32 6.21
CA TYR A 8 19.00 6.65 6.53
C TYR A 8 17.96 7.35 7.38
N ASN A 9 18.36 8.02 8.43
CA ASN A 9 17.49 8.86 9.22
C ASN A 9 18.18 10.16 9.64
N ILE A 10 17.37 11.18 9.84
CA ILE A 10 17.76 12.46 10.44
C ILE A 10 16.75 12.76 11.51
N ALA A 11 17.22 12.98 12.73
CA ALA A 11 16.39 13.29 13.88
C ALA A 11 16.84 14.56 14.59
N ALA A 12 15.91 15.26 15.23
CA ALA A 12 16.16 16.41 16.05
C ALA A 12 15.26 16.36 17.30
N ASP A 13 15.90 16.55 18.46
CA ASP A 13 15.23 16.65 19.75
C ASP A 13 15.43 18.06 20.33
N LEU A 14 14.33 18.74 20.62
CA LEU A 14 14.33 20.09 21.18
C LEU A 14 13.58 20.13 22.50
N GLY A 15 14.22 20.70 23.52
CA GLY A 15 13.59 20.97 24.82
C GLY A 15 13.51 22.48 25.05
N LEU A 16 12.33 23.00 25.21
CA LEU A 16 12.08 24.45 25.39
C LEU A 16 11.52 24.74 26.78
N TRP A 17 11.85 25.95 27.30
CA TRP A 17 11.38 26.43 28.62
C TRP A 17 11.66 25.42 29.77
N GLY A 18 12.87 24.95 29.88
CA GLY A 18 13.23 24.00 30.91
C GLY A 18 12.56 22.63 30.73
N ASN A 19 12.46 22.17 29.49
CA ASN A 19 11.81 20.92 29.10
C ASN A 19 10.28 20.86 29.39
N ARG A 20 9.63 22.01 29.48
CA ARG A 20 8.15 22.05 29.56
C ARG A 20 7.53 21.69 28.22
N ILE A 21 8.14 22.10 27.12
CA ILE A 21 7.78 21.70 25.77
C ILE A 21 8.92 20.88 25.20
N GLY A 22 8.62 19.71 24.70
CA GLY A 22 9.54 18.86 23.95
C GLY A 22 9.01 18.66 22.53
N VAL A 23 9.93 18.70 21.57
CA VAL A 23 9.67 18.39 20.17
C VAL A 23 10.71 17.39 19.72
N THR A 24 10.26 16.22 19.30
CA THR A 24 11.09 15.20 18.64
C THR A 24 10.60 15.06 17.22
N PHE A 25 11.49 15.24 16.27
CA PHE A 25 11.19 15.04 14.86
C PHE A 25 12.21 14.09 14.25
N GLU A 26 11.73 13.09 13.51
CA GLU A 26 12.56 12.17 12.77
C GLU A 26 12.05 12.07 11.34
N HIS A 27 12.97 12.07 10.36
CA HIS A 27 12.69 11.77 8.97
C HIS A 27 13.59 10.65 8.51
N TYR A 28 13.02 9.63 7.82
CA TYR A 28 13.76 8.44 7.44
C TYR A 28 13.50 8.04 6.00
N TRP A 29 14.50 7.33 5.41
CA TRP A 29 14.43 6.68 4.11
C TRP A 29 15.01 5.28 4.21
N ARG A 30 14.32 4.33 3.60
CA ARG A 30 14.75 2.94 3.48
C ARG A 30 14.71 2.51 2.04
N TYR A 31 15.79 1.94 1.55
CA TYR A 31 15.87 1.32 0.23
C TYR A 31 16.08 -0.18 0.40
N ARG A 32 15.09 -0.97 0.02
CA ARG A 32 15.19 -2.43 -0.03
C ARG A 32 15.48 -2.84 -1.45
N THR A 33 16.48 -3.69 -1.65
CA THR A 33 16.94 -4.18 -2.94
C THR A 33 17.17 -5.67 -2.90
N ASN A 34 17.15 -6.32 -4.07
CA ASN A 34 17.23 -7.78 -4.19
C ASN A 34 16.09 -8.49 -3.42
N MET A 35 14.91 -7.89 -3.38
CA MET A 35 13.74 -8.54 -2.80
C MET A 35 13.39 -9.76 -3.67
N ILE A 36 12.96 -10.83 -3.02
CA ILE A 36 12.49 -12.02 -3.70
C ILE A 36 11.15 -11.72 -4.34
N THR A 37 11.08 -11.92 -5.65
CA THR A 37 9.84 -11.77 -6.44
C THR A 37 9.78 -12.91 -7.46
N SER A 38 8.58 -13.20 -7.96
CA SER A 38 8.43 -14.16 -9.05
C SER A 38 9.20 -13.70 -10.28
N ALA A 39 9.96 -14.58 -10.88
CA ALA A 39 10.71 -14.26 -12.09
C ALA A 39 9.76 -13.98 -13.25
N PRO A 40 10.09 -13.03 -14.15
CA PRO A 40 9.34 -12.86 -15.37
C PRO A 40 9.39 -14.14 -16.22
N THR A 41 8.24 -14.55 -16.77
CA THR A 41 8.11 -15.78 -17.55
C THR A 41 8.99 -15.81 -18.80
N TYR A 42 9.32 -14.65 -19.38
CA TYR A 42 10.18 -14.55 -20.55
C TYR A 42 11.63 -15.00 -20.31
N LEU A 43 12.09 -15.04 -19.06
CA LEU A 43 13.43 -15.56 -18.71
C LEU A 43 13.54 -17.07 -18.84
N TYR A 44 12.41 -17.75 -18.91
CA TYR A 44 12.34 -19.20 -19.00
C TYR A 44 11.49 -19.58 -20.21
N PRO A 45 12.12 -19.90 -21.36
CA PRO A 45 11.39 -20.32 -22.54
C PRO A 45 10.54 -21.57 -22.25
N PRO A 46 9.39 -21.76 -22.90
CA PRO A 46 8.49 -22.91 -22.68
C PRO A 46 9.20 -24.28 -22.81
N SER A 47 10.27 -24.34 -23.60
CA SER A 47 11.10 -25.53 -23.76
C SER A 47 11.81 -26.02 -22.50
N THR A 48 11.90 -25.19 -21.47
CA THR A 48 12.49 -25.58 -20.16
C THR A 48 11.54 -26.41 -19.30
N GLY A 49 10.29 -26.64 -19.75
CA GLY A 49 9.31 -27.49 -19.05
C GLY A 49 8.78 -26.91 -17.74
N THR A 50 8.90 -25.60 -17.53
CA THR A 50 8.45 -24.95 -16.28
C THR A 50 6.93 -24.91 -16.10
N ASN A 51 6.13 -25.24 -17.13
CA ASN A 51 4.65 -25.28 -17.10
C ASN A 51 4.00 -24.13 -16.30
N GLY A 52 4.51 -22.91 -16.46
CA GLY A 52 4.03 -21.73 -15.74
C GLY A 52 4.57 -21.55 -14.32
N VAL A 53 5.33 -22.49 -13.79
CA VAL A 53 6.02 -22.32 -12.50
C VAL A 53 7.40 -21.71 -12.74
N VAL A 54 7.53 -20.43 -12.45
CA VAL A 54 8.83 -19.72 -12.55
C VAL A 54 9.44 -19.60 -11.15
N PRO A 55 10.77 -19.86 -11.03
CA PRO A 55 11.45 -19.73 -9.76
C PRO A 55 11.47 -18.27 -9.29
N GLU A 56 11.45 -18.09 -7.98
CA GLU A 56 11.64 -16.76 -7.39
C GLU A 56 13.07 -16.26 -7.61
N MET A 57 13.19 -14.99 -7.87
CA MET A 57 14.48 -14.31 -8.11
C MET A 57 14.61 -13.04 -7.27
N ASN A 58 15.86 -12.63 -7.01
CA ASN A 58 16.19 -11.46 -6.22
C ASN A 58 16.37 -10.22 -7.12
N PHE A 59 15.31 -9.51 -7.47
CA PHE A 59 15.43 -8.28 -8.27
C PHE A 59 14.51 -7.12 -7.85
N GLY A 60 13.50 -7.38 -7.02
CA GLY A 60 12.59 -6.34 -6.54
C GLY A 60 13.31 -5.20 -5.80
N LYS A 61 12.85 -3.97 -6.01
CA LYS A 61 13.34 -2.76 -5.32
C LYS A 61 12.17 -1.93 -4.83
N VAL A 62 12.20 -1.56 -3.55
CA VAL A 62 11.20 -0.71 -2.92
C VAL A 62 11.90 0.40 -2.13
N LYS A 63 11.37 1.61 -2.24
CA LYS A 63 11.71 2.74 -1.39
C LYS A 63 10.58 2.99 -0.41
N THR A 64 10.90 3.12 0.87
CA THR A 64 9.99 3.57 1.93
C THR A 64 10.55 4.85 2.52
N TRP A 65 9.71 5.84 2.83
CA TRP A 65 10.11 7.06 3.50
C TRP A 65 8.98 7.59 4.37
N GLY A 66 9.34 8.30 5.40
CA GLY A 66 8.35 8.83 6.31
C GLY A 66 8.94 9.79 7.31
N TRP A 67 8.08 10.26 8.20
CA TRP A 67 8.47 11.11 9.30
C TRP A 67 7.62 10.81 10.53
N ASP A 68 8.23 11.01 11.69
CA ASP A 68 7.62 10.92 13.00
C ASP A 68 7.80 12.26 13.73
N LEU A 69 6.74 12.77 14.33
CA LEU A 69 6.72 13.98 15.13
C LEU A 69 6.08 13.68 16.48
N THR A 70 6.81 13.95 17.54
CA THR A 70 6.26 13.90 18.89
C THR A 70 6.37 15.29 19.54
N LEU A 71 5.23 15.80 19.95
CA LEU A 71 5.11 17.03 20.72
C LEU A 71 4.72 16.68 22.15
N THR A 72 5.47 17.17 23.12
CA THR A 72 5.16 16.95 24.53
C THR A 72 5.03 18.28 25.25
N HIS A 73 4.07 18.35 26.15
CA HIS A 73 3.91 19.49 27.06
C HIS A 73 3.68 18.98 28.49
N LYS A 74 4.50 19.40 29.42
CA LYS A 74 4.36 19.07 30.84
C LYS A 74 4.47 20.31 31.69
N ASN A 75 3.61 20.42 32.69
CA ASN A 75 3.65 21.51 33.64
C ASN A 75 3.03 21.11 34.96
N THR A 76 3.28 21.92 35.99
CA THR A 76 2.67 21.77 37.31
C THR A 76 1.95 23.07 37.65
N ILE A 77 0.67 23.00 37.93
CA ILE A 77 -0.17 24.12 38.36
C ILE A 77 -0.66 23.78 39.78
N ARG A 78 -0.11 24.49 40.77
CA ARG A 78 -0.37 24.23 42.20
C ARG A 78 -0.08 22.76 42.55
N LYS A 79 -1.10 21.98 42.93
CA LYS A 79 -0.99 20.56 43.31
C LYS A 79 -1.21 19.59 42.13
N VAL A 80 -1.52 20.08 40.95
CA VAL A 80 -1.79 19.25 39.77
C VAL A 80 -0.59 19.32 38.84
N ARG A 81 0.01 18.16 38.57
CA ARG A 81 0.95 17.95 37.49
C ARG A 81 0.23 17.32 36.31
N TYR A 82 0.44 17.84 35.13
CA TYR A 82 -0.08 17.24 33.92
C TYR A 82 1.01 17.06 32.88
N ASP A 83 0.83 16.08 32.02
CA ASP A 83 1.60 15.85 30.81
C ASP A 83 0.68 15.50 29.64
N VAL A 84 0.99 16.08 28.51
CA VAL A 84 0.30 15.83 27.23
C VAL A 84 1.35 15.47 26.21
N ALA A 85 1.11 14.41 25.45
CA ALA A 85 1.93 14.07 24.30
C ALA A 85 1.03 13.84 23.08
N LEU A 86 1.41 14.43 21.96
CA LEU A 86 0.84 14.20 20.64
C LEU A 86 1.93 13.56 19.78
N THR A 87 1.65 12.37 19.24
CA THR A 87 2.54 11.71 18.28
C THR A 87 1.82 11.63 16.94
N LEU A 88 2.50 12.02 15.88
CA LEU A 88 2.07 11.95 14.49
C LEU A 88 3.11 11.18 13.70
N SER A 89 2.69 10.23 12.91
CA SER A 89 3.56 9.43 12.04
C SER A 89 2.98 9.37 10.64
N LYS A 90 3.83 9.50 9.63
CA LYS A 90 3.44 9.32 8.24
C LYS A 90 4.47 8.46 7.52
N VAL A 91 4.00 7.44 6.81
CA VAL A 91 4.83 6.55 5.99
C VAL A 91 4.32 6.53 4.56
N ASN A 92 5.25 6.47 3.62
CA ASN A 92 4.97 6.23 2.22
C ASN A 92 5.93 5.17 1.68
N ASP A 93 5.51 4.49 0.65
CA ASP A 93 6.36 3.53 -0.05
C ASP A 93 6.14 3.63 -1.57
N ARG A 94 7.10 3.14 -2.32
CA ARG A 94 7.03 3.08 -3.77
C ARG A 94 7.85 1.91 -4.29
N VAL A 95 7.25 1.14 -5.18
CA VAL A 95 7.95 0.12 -5.95
C VAL A 95 8.81 0.81 -7.00
N LEU A 96 10.13 0.65 -6.94
CA LEU A 96 11.07 1.22 -7.88
C LEU A 96 11.34 0.28 -9.06
N ASP A 97 11.32 -1.03 -8.77
CA ASP A 97 11.58 -2.06 -9.75
C ASP A 97 10.88 -3.36 -9.31
N TYR A 98 10.22 -4.00 -10.21
CA TYR A 98 9.51 -5.26 -9.98
C TYR A 98 9.74 -6.28 -11.12
N GLY A 99 10.78 -6.05 -11.94
CA GLY A 99 11.09 -6.80 -13.12
C GLY A 99 10.47 -6.22 -14.38
N ASP A 100 10.42 -7.02 -15.43
CA ASP A 100 9.78 -6.60 -16.67
C ASP A 100 8.27 -6.76 -16.58
N GLU A 101 7.58 -5.65 -16.65
CA GLU A 101 6.12 -5.56 -16.66
C GLU A 101 5.57 -5.15 -18.04
N SER A 102 6.36 -5.34 -19.13
CA SER A 102 5.97 -4.92 -20.49
C SER A 102 4.72 -5.68 -20.99
N THR A 103 4.59 -6.94 -20.62
CA THR A 103 3.47 -7.81 -20.98
C THR A 103 2.33 -7.78 -19.97
N VAL A 104 2.49 -7.06 -18.85
CA VAL A 104 1.47 -6.96 -17.80
C VAL A 104 0.48 -5.85 -18.15
N THR A 105 -0.80 -6.12 -18.01
CA THR A 105 -1.88 -5.13 -18.16
C THR A 105 -1.52 -3.86 -17.36
N PRO A 106 -1.66 -2.65 -17.91
CA PRO A 106 -1.22 -1.41 -17.25
C PRO A 106 -1.76 -1.23 -15.84
N SER A 107 -3.00 -1.65 -15.58
CA SER A 107 -3.66 -1.62 -14.26
C SER A 107 -2.98 -2.52 -13.22
N LEU A 108 -2.28 -3.57 -13.65
CA LEU A 108 -1.60 -4.55 -12.82
C LEU A 108 -0.08 -4.33 -12.70
N ARG A 109 0.45 -3.25 -13.27
CA ARG A 109 1.87 -2.92 -13.12
C ARG A 109 2.18 -2.43 -11.71
N ARG A 110 3.22 -3.01 -11.12
CA ARG A 110 3.67 -2.69 -9.75
C ARG A 110 4.60 -1.49 -9.69
N LYS A 111 5.40 -1.29 -10.72
CA LYS A 111 6.41 -0.21 -10.78
C LYS A 111 5.76 1.17 -10.69
N GLY A 112 6.25 1.97 -9.76
CA GLY A 112 5.73 3.31 -9.52
C GLY A 112 4.54 3.38 -8.56
N GLY A 113 3.88 2.26 -8.29
CA GLY A 113 2.80 2.13 -7.31
C GLY A 113 3.30 1.87 -5.89
N LYS A 114 2.37 1.78 -4.95
CA LYS A 114 2.64 1.34 -3.58
C LYS A 114 2.93 -0.15 -3.51
N TYR A 115 3.72 -0.57 -2.51
CA TYR A 115 4.13 -1.97 -2.37
C TYR A 115 3.03 -2.86 -1.78
N MET A 116 2.44 -2.45 -0.67
CA MET A 116 1.38 -3.20 0.01
C MET A 116 0.01 -2.63 -0.37
N VAL A 117 -0.58 -3.18 -1.43
CA VAL A 117 -1.87 -2.75 -1.98
C VAL A 117 -2.78 -3.95 -2.23
N TRP A 118 -4.09 -3.71 -2.22
CA TRP A 118 -5.08 -4.70 -2.61
C TRP A 118 -5.20 -4.77 -4.13
N LYS A 119 -5.34 -5.99 -4.64
CA LYS A 119 -5.70 -6.29 -6.02
C LYS A 119 -7.20 -6.59 -6.02
N VAL A 120 -7.99 -5.82 -6.76
CA VAL A 120 -9.46 -5.87 -6.74
C VAL A 120 -10.03 -5.59 -8.12
N TYR A 121 -11.27 -6.01 -8.37
CA TYR A 121 -12.06 -5.57 -9.52
C TYR A 121 -12.62 -4.16 -9.24
N GLU A 122 -12.60 -3.28 -10.25
CA GLU A 122 -13.21 -1.96 -10.18
C GLU A 122 -14.71 -2.09 -10.49
N ALA A 123 -15.57 -1.68 -9.54
CA ALA A 123 -16.99 -1.66 -9.75
C ALA A 123 -17.40 -0.45 -10.61
N ASP A 124 -18.24 -0.67 -11.62
CA ASP A 124 -18.83 0.34 -12.49
C ASP A 124 -20.35 0.43 -12.30
N GLY A 125 -20.81 0.29 -11.07
CA GLY A 125 -22.21 0.33 -10.69
C GLY A 125 -22.87 -1.03 -10.53
N LEU A 126 -24.19 -1.05 -10.61
CA LEU A 126 -25.01 -2.27 -10.54
C LEU A 126 -25.79 -2.42 -11.83
N PHE A 127 -25.98 -3.64 -12.28
CA PHE A 127 -26.87 -3.94 -13.41
C PHE A 127 -28.31 -3.54 -13.08
N GLN A 128 -28.95 -2.81 -14.00
CA GLN A 128 -30.31 -2.32 -13.81
C GLN A 128 -31.35 -3.18 -14.54
N SER A 129 -30.97 -3.85 -15.62
CA SER A 129 -31.88 -4.68 -16.43
C SER A 129 -31.17 -5.86 -17.09
N TYR A 130 -31.94 -6.82 -17.58
CA TYR A 130 -31.38 -7.94 -18.34
C TYR A 130 -30.81 -7.51 -19.71
N GLU A 131 -31.35 -6.45 -20.34
CA GLU A 131 -30.78 -5.91 -21.57
C GLU A 131 -29.38 -5.38 -21.37
N GLU A 132 -29.14 -4.72 -20.22
CA GLU A 132 -27.81 -4.24 -19.84
C GLU A 132 -26.84 -5.41 -19.62
N ILE A 133 -27.29 -6.47 -18.94
CA ILE A 133 -26.47 -7.68 -18.69
C ILE A 133 -26.12 -8.37 -20.03
N MET A 134 -27.06 -8.49 -20.97
CA MET A 134 -26.81 -9.13 -22.26
C MET A 134 -25.84 -8.35 -23.15
N SER A 135 -25.71 -7.05 -22.96
CA SER A 135 -24.80 -6.18 -23.72
C SER A 135 -23.45 -5.95 -23.01
N ALA A 136 -23.29 -6.40 -21.77
CA ALA A 136 -22.09 -6.23 -20.98
C ALA A 136 -21.02 -7.29 -21.30
N PRO A 137 -19.75 -7.05 -20.95
CA PRO A 137 -18.71 -8.08 -20.93
C PRO A 137 -19.14 -9.30 -20.13
N ASP A 138 -18.60 -10.44 -20.47
CA ASP A 138 -18.91 -11.70 -19.78
C ASP A 138 -18.32 -11.70 -18.36
N HIS A 139 -19.17 -11.68 -17.33
CA HIS A 139 -18.79 -11.59 -15.91
C HIS A 139 -18.65 -12.97 -15.25
N ASP A 140 -19.27 -13.99 -15.81
CA ASP A 140 -19.35 -15.33 -15.19
C ASP A 140 -18.68 -16.43 -16.00
N GLY A 141 -18.08 -16.10 -17.14
CA GLY A 141 -17.47 -17.06 -18.06
C GLY A 141 -18.50 -17.92 -18.81
N ASN A 142 -19.78 -17.55 -18.77
CA ASN A 142 -20.89 -18.30 -19.39
C ASN A 142 -21.93 -17.37 -20.01
N GLY A 143 -21.49 -16.24 -20.57
CA GLY A 143 -22.35 -15.28 -21.22
C GLY A 143 -23.34 -14.58 -20.28
N ASN A 144 -22.94 -14.34 -19.04
CA ASN A 144 -23.75 -13.70 -17.99
C ASN A 144 -24.98 -14.46 -17.53
N ALA A 145 -25.04 -15.79 -17.75
CA ALA A 145 -26.21 -16.61 -17.46
C ALA A 145 -26.58 -16.63 -15.96
N SER A 146 -25.63 -16.41 -15.08
CA SER A 146 -25.84 -16.37 -13.62
C SER A 146 -26.02 -14.96 -13.05
N ILE A 147 -25.91 -13.92 -13.88
CA ILE A 147 -25.96 -12.52 -13.46
C ILE A 147 -27.42 -12.04 -13.47
N ALA A 148 -27.79 -11.23 -12.47
CA ALA A 148 -29.12 -10.66 -12.35
C ALA A 148 -29.08 -9.13 -12.11
N PRO A 149 -30.18 -8.41 -12.41
CA PRO A 149 -30.31 -7.02 -12.04
C PRO A 149 -30.11 -6.84 -10.53
N GLY A 150 -29.22 -5.90 -10.14
CA GLY A 150 -28.76 -5.68 -8.77
C GLY A 150 -27.37 -6.23 -8.48
N ASP A 151 -26.83 -7.10 -9.33
CA ASP A 151 -25.45 -7.56 -9.21
C ASP A 151 -24.46 -6.45 -9.58
N ILE A 152 -23.22 -6.58 -9.07
CA ILE A 152 -22.15 -5.60 -9.33
C ILE A 152 -21.68 -5.76 -10.77
N ARG A 153 -21.67 -4.65 -11.51
CA ARG A 153 -21.03 -4.55 -12.81
C ARG A 153 -19.56 -4.18 -12.61
N TYR A 154 -18.66 -5.01 -13.11
CA TYR A 154 -17.21 -4.76 -13.08
C TYR A 154 -16.74 -4.19 -14.41
N LYS A 155 -15.69 -3.40 -14.35
CA LYS A 155 -15.10 -2.76 -15.52
C LYS A 155 -14.13 -3.69 -16.20
N ASP A 156 -14.30 -3.86 -17.49
CA ASP A 156 -13.34 -4.51 -18.38
C ASP A 156 -12.17 -3.54 -18.60
N GLN A 157 -11.00 -3.86 -18.04
CA GLN A 157 -9.82 -2.98 -18.02
C GLN A 157 -8.94 -3.16 -19.26
N ASP A 158 -8.91 -4.35 -19.84
CA ASP A 158 -8.10 -4.66 -21.01
C ASP A 158 -8.91 -4.66 -22.32
N GLY A 159 -10.26 -4.62 -22.22
CA GLY A 159 -11.16 -4.48 -23.35
C GLY A 159 -11.35 -5.77 -24.15
N ASP A 160 -11.12 -6.94 -23.54
CA ASP A 160 -11.23 -8.23 -24.19
C ASP A 160 -12.68 -8.79 -24.24
N GLY A 161 -13.61 -8.13 -23.56
CA GLY A 161 -15.02 -8.50 -23.49
C GLY A 161 -15.36 -9.53 -22.44
N SER A 162 -14.43 -9.87 -21.52
CA SER A 162 -14.63 -10.83 -20.44
C SER A 162 -14.01 -10.31 -19.15
N ILE A 163 -14.69 -10.46 -18.02
CA ILE A 163 -14.15 -10.07 -16.73
C ILE A 163 -13.29 -11.18 -16.14
N THR A 164 -12.00 -10.99 -16.17
CA THR A 164 -10.97 -11.95 -15.74
C THR A 164 -10.03 -11.35 -14.69
N GLU A 165 -9.03 -12.11 -14.23
CA GLU A 165 -8.00 -11.59 -13.33
C GLU A 165 -7.18 -10.44 -13.93
N ASN A 166 -7.18 -10.27 -15.27
CA ASN A 166 -6.51 -9.18 -15.98
C ASN A 166 -7.22 -7.84 -15.79
N ASP A 167 -8.53 -7.87 -15.45
CA ASP A 167 -9.35 -6.68 -15.20
C ASP A 167 -9.24 -6.16 -13.76
N GLN A 168 -8.48 -6.83 -12.94
CA GLN A 168 -8.19 -6.33 -11.61
C GLN A 168 -7.26 -5.13 -11.67
N ILE A 169 -7.36 -4.27 -10.67
CA ILE A 169 -6.49 -3.11 -10.46
C ILE A 169 -5.84 -3.18 -9.10
N TYR A 170 -4.67 -2.56 -8.96
CA TYR A 170 -4.14 -2.25 -7.64
C TYR A 170 -4.74 -0.94 -7.13
N VAL A 171 -5.38 -0.99 -5.96
CA VAL A 171 -5.86 0.24 -5.32
C VAL A 171 -4.70 1.18 -5.02
N LYS A 172 -4.92 2.49 -5.16
CA LYS A 172 -3.87 3.51 -4.99
C LYS A 172 -3.41 3.65 -3.53
N ASN A 173 -4.26 3.27 -2.58
CA ASN A 173 -3.97 3.37 -1.17
C ASN A 173 -3.29 2.09 -0.67
N SER A 174 -2.40 2.24 0.32
CA SER A 174 -1.79 1.09 0.99
C SER A 174 -2.85 0.27 1.74
N SER A 175 -2.63 -1.04 1.86
CA SER A 175 -3.39 -1.90 2.77
C SER A 175 -3.11 -1.61 4.25
N TYR A 176 -2.07 -0.83 4.54
CA TYR A 176 -1.74 -0.33 5.87
C TYR A 176 -1.99 1.17 5.97
N PRO A 177 -2.34 1.70 7.14
CA PRO A 177 -2.48 3.13 7.35
C PRO A 177 -1.20 3.90 6.97
N ASP A 178 -1.32 4.90 6.12
CA ASP A 178 -0.21 5.79 5.76
C ASP A 178 0.10 6.82 6.84
N MET A 179 -0.88 7.08 7.72
CA MET A 179 -0.80 8.05 8.80
C MET A 179 -1.36 7.45 10.08
N ALA A 180 -0.66 7.67 11.18
CA ALA A 180 -1.08 7.31 12.52
C ALA A 180 -0.93 8.51 13.45
N PHE A 181 -1.80 8.59 14.45
CA PHE A 181 -1.66 9.59 15.51
C PHE A 181 -2.03 9.00 16.87
N SER A 182 -1.46 9.54 17.93
CA SER A 182 -1.86 9.23 19.29
C SER A 182 -1.82 10.47 20.16
N ILE A 183 -2.71 10.53 21.15
CA ILE A 183 -2.74 11.55 22.18
C ILE A 183 -2.65 10.82 23.52
N LYS A 184 -1.66 11.20 24.33
CA LYS A 184 -1.49 10.73 25.70
C LYS A 184 -1.73 11.89 26.67
N LEU A 185 -2.58 11.67 27.66
CA LEU A 185 -2.86 12.61 28.73
C LEU A 185 -2.50 11.97 30.06
N GLY A 186 -1.69 12.66 30.86
CA GLY A 186 -1.33 12.25 32.20
C GLY A 186 -1.71 13.34 33.20
N LEU A 187 -2.30 12.95 34.33
CA LEU A 187 -2.67 13.84 35.44
C LEU A 187 -2.22 13.22 36.75
N GLN A 188 -1.58 14.01 37.58
CA GLN A 188 -1.15 13.62 38.93
C GLN A 188 -1.53 14.72 39.90
N TYR A 189 -2.26 14.36 40.94
CA TYR A 189 -2.60 15.25 42.04
C TYR A 189 -1.74 14.92 43.27
N LYS A 190 -1.08 15.93 43.82
CA LYS A 190 -0.38 15.81 45.11
C LYS A 190 -1.36 16.23 46.20
N GLY A 191 -1.86 15.23 46.94
CA GLY A 191 -2.69 15.42 48.11
C GLY A 191 -1.93 16.00 49.30
#